data_627f0a94f2c6fd4476fa2787eda9cc8f
#
_entry.id   627f0a94f2c6fd4476fa2787eda9cc8f
#
_cell.length_a   1.000
_cell.length_b   1.000
_cell.length_c   1.000
_cell.angle_alpha   90.00
_cell.angle_beta   90.00
_cell.angle_gamma   90.00
#
_symmetry.space_group_name_H-M   'P 1'
#
loop_
_entity.id
_entity.type
_entity.pdbx_description
1 polymer ?
#
loop_
_entity_poly.entity_id
_entity_poly.type
_entity_poly.pdbx_seq_one_letter_code
_entity_poly.pdbx_strand_id
1 'polypeptide(L)'
;NLYETNFEGGNFEKTNFTSANLTRANFKAASLIEANFNNANLFEADFTGANILNANFEGANLNNATWADGKKCGLNSIGKCISK
;
A
#
# COMPACT_ATOMS: atom_id res chain seq x y z
N ASN A 1 7.27 -4.59 -12.49
CA ASN A 1 7.65 -5.26 -11.25
C ASN A 1 8.42 -4.28 -10.36
N LEU A 2 7.78 -3.87 -9.27
CA LEU A 2 8.32 -2.87 -8.35
C LEU A 2 8.63 -3.47 -6.98
N TYR A 3 9.01 -4.74 -6.96
CA TYR A 3 9.34 -5.48 -5.76
C TYR A 3 10.43 -4.75 -4.95
N GLU A 4 10.15 -4.51 -3.67
CA GLU A 4 11.07 -3.86 -2.72
C GLU A 4 11.51 -2.45 -3.12
N THR A 5 10.78 -1.79 -4.02
CA THR A 5 11.12 -0.43 -4.42
C THR A 5 10.91 0.55 -3.26
N ASN A 6 11.81 1.51 -3.15
CA ASN A 6 11.73 2.53 -2.10
C ASN A 6 11.01 3.77 -2.65
N PHE A 7 9.79 4.02 -2.15
CA PHE A 7 8.98 5.19 -2.49
C PHE A 7 8.85 6.15 -1.30
N GLU A 8 9.71 5.99 -0.29
CA GLU A 8 9.59 6.75 0.95
C GLU A 8 9.59 8.26 0.70
N GLY A 9 8.62 8.96 1.28
CA GLY A 9 8.52 10.42 1.21
C GLY A 9 8.11 10.97 -0.14
N GLY A 10 7.86 10.11 -1.14
CA GLY A 10 7.54 10.58 -2.48
C GLY A 10 6.11 11.10 -2.62
N ASN A 11 5.85 11.80 -3.71
CA ASN A 11 4.51 12.28 -4.04
C ASN A 11 3.97 11.44 -5.20
N PHE A 12 2.97 10.61 -4.89
CA PHE A 12 2.35 9.71 -5.87
C PHE A 12 0.85 9.93 -5.94
N GLU A 13 0.39 11.18 -5.74
CA GLU A 13 -1.03 11.49 -5.83
C GLU A 13 -1.57 11.08 -7.19
N LYS A 14 -2.71 10.37 -7.17
CA LYS A 14 -3.42 9.92 -8.37
C LYS A 14 -2.60 8.97 -9.25
N THR A 15 -1.50 8.45 -8.74
CA THR A 15 -0.67 7.50 -9.49
C THR A 15 -1.40 6.18 -9.66
N ASN A 16 -1.26 5.57 -10.82
CA ASN A 16 -1.90 4.30 -11.14
C ASN A 16 -0.93 3.15 -10.90
N PHE A 17 -1.20 2.36 -9.84
CA PHE A 17 -0.44 1.15 -9.51
C PHE A 17 -1.28 -0.10 -9.73
N THR A 18 -2.31 -0.03 -10.58
CA THR A 18 -3.22 -1.16 -10.83
C THR A 18 -2.43 -2.41 -11.21
N SER A 19 -2.71 -3.50 -10.51
CA SER A 19 -2.11 -4.82 -10.75
C SER A 19 -0.58 -4.87 -10.63
N ALA A 20 0.04 -3.85 -10.05
CA ALA A 20 1.49 -3.82 -9.90
C ALA A 20 1.95 -4.82 -8.84
N ASN A 21 3.15 -5.37 -9.03
CA ASN A 21 3.80 -6.16 -7.99
C ASN A 21 4.61 -5.22 -7.12
N LEU A 22 4.04 -4.91 -5.95
CA LEU A 22 4.63 -3.98 -4.99
C LEU A 22 4.96 -4.69 -3.68
N THR A 23 5.26 -5.99 -3.76
CA THR A 23 5.63 -6.78 -2.60
C THR A 23 6.81 -6.12 -1.88
N ARG A 24 6.64 -5.85 -0.59
CA ARG A 24 7.67 -5.25 0.27
C ARG A 24 8.09 -3.84 -0.15
N ALA A 25 7.28 -3.15 -0.96
CA ALA A 25 7.58 -1.77 -1.32
C ALA A 25 7.53 -0.88 -0.09
N ASN A 26 8.36 0.15 -0.06
CA ASN A 26 8.41 1.10 1.06
C ASN A 26 7.72 2.40 0.65
N PHE A 27 6.53 2.65 1.23
CA PHE A 27 5.77 3.88 1.02
C PHE A 27 5.71 4.75 2.27
N LYS A 28 6.67 4.58 3.20
CA LYS A 28 6.66 5.37 4.44
C LYS A 28 6.60 6.86 4.11
N ALA A 29 5.70 7.57 4.78
CA ALA A 29 5.56 9.02 4.67
C ALA A 29 5.27 9.52 3.25
N ALA A 30 4.89 8.64 2.32
CA ALA A 30 4.58 9.02 0.95
C ALA A 30 3.18 9.65 0.88
N SER A 31 2.97 10.54 -0.08
CA SER A 31 1.64 11.04 -0.39
C SER A 31 1.03 10.13 -1.45
N LEU A 32 -0.03 9.42 -1.07
CA LEU A 32 -0.74 8.47 -1.93
C LEU A 32 -2.20 8.87 -2.09
N ILE A 33 -2.49 10.16 -1.95
CA ILE A 33 -3.85 10.67 -2.07
C ILE A 33 -4.42 10.28 -3.43
N GLU A 34 -5.56 9.60 -3.42
CA GLU A 34 -6.26 9.16 -4.62
C GLU A 34 -5.46 8.21 -5.52
N ALA A 35 -4.38 7.62 -5.00
CA ALA A 35 -3.61 6.62 -5.77
C ALA A 35 -4.47 5.37 -5.98
N ASN A 36 -4.26 4.69 -7.10
CA ASN A 36 -5.03 3.51 -7.46
C ASN A 36 -4.16 2.27 -7.32
N PHE A 37 -4.50 1.41 -6.35
CA PHE A 37 -3.81 0.15 -6.09
C PHE A 37 -4.70 -1.05 -6.40
N ASN A 38 -5.70 -0.90 -7.27
CA ASN A 38 -6.61 -2.00 -7.57
C ASN A 38 -5.83 -3.24 -7.99
N ASN A 39 -6.12 -4.35 -7.32
CA ASN A 39 -5.52 -5.66 -7.61
C ASN A 39 -3.99 -5.70 -7.49
N ALA A 40 -3.38 -4.72 -6.86
CA ALA A 40 -1.94 -4.71 -6.65
C ALA A 40 -1.55 -5.74 -5.60
N ASN A 41 -0.34 -6.28 -5.71
CA ASN A 41 0.21 -7.14 -4.68
C ASN A 41 1.05 -6.28 -3.75
N LEU A 42 0.52 -6.02 -2.55
CA LEU A 42 1.16 -5.18 -1.54
C LEU A 42 1.58 -5.99 -0.31
N PHE A 43 1.83 -7.30 -0.52
CA PHE A 43 2.27 -8.17 0.57
C PHE A 43 3.50 -7.56 1.25
N GLU A 44 3.43 -7.38 2.56
CA GLU A 44 4.51 -6.83 3.38
C GLU A 44 4.96 -5.41 3.00
N ALA A 45 4.16 -4.68 2.22
CA ALA A 45 4.46 -3.28 1.94
C ALA A 45 4.32 -2.44 3.21
N ASP A 46 5.07 -1.34 3.29
CA ASP A 46 5.08 -0.49 4.48
C ASP A 46 4.50 0.89 4.14
N PHE A 47 3.35 1.21 4.74
CA PHE A 47 2.66 2.49 4.55
C PHE A 47 2.75 3.40 5.78
N THR A 48 3.66 3.12 6.72
CA THR A 48 3.74 3.89 7.96
C THR A 48 3.85 5.39 7.66
N GLY A 49 2.93 6.17 8.22
CA GLY A 49 2.93 7.62 8.03
C GLY A 49 2.49 8.11 6.67
N ALA A 50 2.10 7.22 5.76
CA ALA A 50 1.66 7.62 4.43
C ALA A 50 0.29 8.28 4.50
N ASN A 51 0.05 9.22 3.59
CA ASN A 51 -1.28 9.81 3.43
C ASN A 51 -2.01 9.04 2.34
N ILE A 52 -3.00 8.24 2.75
CA ILE A 52 -3.74 7.36 1.84
C ILE A 52 -5.18 7.84 1.62
N LEU A 53 -5.43 9.14 1.77
CA LEU A 53 -6.78 9.70 1.62
C LEU A 53 -7.34 9.35 0.25
N ASN A 54 -8.48 8.67 0.24
CA ASN A 54 -9.19 8.27 -0.98
C ASN A 54 -8.38 7.36 -1.91
N ALA A 55 -7.31 6.74 -1.43
CA ALA A 55 -6.60 5.73 -2.22
C ALA A 55 -7.51 4.50 -2.38
N ASN A 56 -7.43 3.86 -3.54
CA ASN A 56 -8.28 2.73 -3.88
C ASN A 56 -7.46 1.44 -3.78
N PHE A 57 -7.84 0.56 -2.84
CA PHE A 57 -7.14 -0.71 -2.61
C PHE A 57 -7.99 -1.93 -3.00
N GLU A 58 -9.04 -1.72 -3.81
CA GLU A 58 -9.95 -2.82 -4.15
C GLU A 58 -9.17 -4.00 -4.75
N GLY A 59 -9.37 -5.19 -4.19
CA GLY A 59 -8.69 -6.40 -4.65
C GLY A 59 -7.20 -6.49 -4.33
N ALA A 60 -6.62 -5.47 -3.70
CA ALA A 60 -5.19 -5.49 -3.37
C ALA A 60 -4.91 -6.49 -2.26
N ASN A 61 -3.76 -7.16 -2.36
CA ASN A 61 -3.29 -8.06 -1.31
C ASN A 61 -2.49 -7.26 -0.29
N LEU A 62 -3.10 -7.03 0.88
CA LEU A 62 -2.48 -6.27 1.97
C LEU A 62 -2.03 -7.17 3.13
N ASN A 63 -1.93 -8.47 2.89
CA ASN A 63 -1.51 -9.40 3.95
C ASN A 63 -0.11 -9.01 4.45
N ASN A 64 0.04 -8.92 5.76
CA ASN A 64 1.28 -8.57 6.45
C ASN A 64 1.85 -7.20 6.08
N ALA A 65 1.07 -6.35 5.38
CA ALA A 65 1.49 -4.97 5.16
C ALA A 65 1.45 -4.20 6.47
N THR A 66 2.27 -3.15 6.59
CA THR A 66 2.17 -2.24 7.72
C THR A 66 1.34 -1.04 7.26
N TRP A 67 0.25 -0.77 7.98
CA TRP A 67 -0.71 0.25 7.57
C TRP A 67 -0.23 1.66 7.95
N ALA A 68 -0.98 2.68 7.50
CA ALA A 68 -0.59 4.06 7.70
C ALA A 68 -0.46 4.44 9.17
N ASP A 69 -1.19 3.75 10.06
CA ASP A 69 -1.12 3.97 11.51
C ASP A 69 -0.02 3.15 12.19
N GLY A 70 0.80 2.45 11.41
CA GLY A 70 1.89 1.62 11.92
C GLY A 70 1.46 0.22 12.35
N LYS A 71 0.18 -0.13 12.21
CA LYS A 71 -0.30 -1.45 12.62
C LYS A 71 -0.20 -2.45 11.48
N LYS A 72 0.10 -3.69 11.83
CA LYS A 72 0.25 -4.77 10.87
C LYS A 72 -1.11 -5.25 10.38
N CYS A 73 -1.26 -5.43 9.07
CA CYS A 73 -2.44 -6.07 8.51
C CYS A 73 -2.32 -7.58 8.66
N GLY A 74 -3.41 -8.23 9.05
CA GLY A 74 -3.43 -9.66 9.25
C GLY A 74 -3.75 -10.45 7.99
N LEU A 75 -4.00 -11.75 8.16
CA LEU A 75 -4.43 -12.61 7.06
C LEU A 75 -5.78 -12.18 6.52
N ASN A 76 -6.03 -12.45 5.26
CA ASN A 76 -7.27 -12.10 4.56
C ASN A 76 -7.46 -10.59 4.39
N SER A 77 -6.38 -9.82 4.43
CA SER A 77 -6.43 -8.38 4.18
C SER A 77 -6.44 -8.13 2.69
N ILE A 78 -7.56 -8.46 2.04
CA ILE A 78 -7.75 -8.22 0.61
C ILE A 78 -8.70 -7.04 0.45
N GLY A 79 -8.25 -5.99 -0.22
CA GLY A 79 -9.03 -4.78 -0.44
C GLY A 79 -9.06 -3.83 0.74
N LYS A 80 -8.65 -4.29 1.92
CA LYS A 80 -8.56 -3.46 3.12
C LYS A 80 -7.63 -4.12 4.12
N CYS A 81 -7.07 -3.30 5.00
CA CYS A 81 -6.20 -3.79 6.07
C CYS A 81 -7.06 -4.28 7.25
N ILE A 82 -6.92 -5.55 7.58
CA ILE A 82 -7.57 -6.12 8.76
C ILE A 82 -6.50 -6.21 9.84
N SER A 83 -6.62 -5.36 10.87
CA SER A 83 -5.64 -5.31 11.96
C SER A 83 -5.56 -6.64 12.70
N LYS A 84 -4.35 -7.01 13.06
CA LYS A 84 -4.12 -8.20 13.89
C LYS A 84 -4.59 -7.94 15.32
#